data_edaf11d182e7bb580b20f086cd202596
#
_entry.id   edaf11d182e7bb580b20f086cd202596
#
_cell.length_a   1.000
_cell.length_b   1.000
_cell.length_c   1.000
_cell.angle_alpha   90.00
_cell.angle_beta   90.00
_cell.angle_gamma   90.00
#
_symmetry.space_group_name_H-M   'P 1'
#
loop_
_entity.id
_entity.type
_entity.pdbx_description
1 polymer ?
#
loop_
_entity_poly.entity_id
_entity_poly.type
_entity_poly.pdbx_seq_one_letter_code
_entity_poly.pdbx_strand_id
1 'polypeptide(L)'
;MNIQEILNNELNKVDKIKYKDDRDKHCREAMKEFLLPTIKLIIKAVEEVFGDEPVQCERYVDIKHLDLFIPIIGRIDFESNTKIMELKSLPPNFKKNKSGYGVSQQKMPERIKPEHLQQTSLYAREKGREAYVVYVSPNEYKIFKPSQKELNAAFNNMIEKAKRIQNLLDISNGDGRVMAQYVEQPDLDHWYYSDLTTKQKKLAREIWNIH
;
A
#
# COMPACT_ATOMS: atom_id res chain seq x y z
N MET A 1 -15.31 17.89 -14.62
CA MET A 1 -14.22 17.18 -15.37
C MET A 1 -14.72 15.79 -15.72
N ASN A 2 -14.57 15.33 -16.96
CA ASN A 2 -15.10 14.03 -17.38
C ASN A 2 -14.11 12.92 -17.00
N ILE A 3 -14.50 12.04 -16.05
CA ILE A 3 -13.66 10.93 -15.56
C ILE A 3 -13.20 10.01 -16.69
N GLN A 4 -14.07 9.78 -17.70
CA GLN A 4 -13.72 8.95 -18.84
C GLN A 4 -12.61 9.56 -19.70
N GLU A 5 -12.60 10.88 -19.84
CA GLU A 5 -11.57 11.61 -20.60
C GLU A 5 -10.21 11.54 -19.88
N ILE A 6 -10.20 11.76 -18.56
CA ILE A 6 -8.97 11.62 -17.75
C ILE A 6 -8.43 10.21 -17.86
N LEU A 7 -9.30 9.21 -17.65
CA LEU A 7 -8.91 7.81 -17.72
C LEU A 7 -8.32 7.46 -19.09
N ASN A 8 -8.96 7.89 -20.19
CA ASN A 8 -8.46 7.65 -21.54
C ASN A 8 -7.07 8.29 -21.74
N ASN A 9 -6.85 9.49 -21.22
CA ASN A 9 -5.56 10.16 -21.30
C ASN A 9 -4.46 9.40 -20.54
N GLU A 10 -4.76 8.88 -19.34
CA GLU A 10 -3.81 8.09 -18.58
C GLU A 10 -3.55 6.72 -19.21
N LEU A 11 -4.57 6.03 -19.70
CA LEU A 11 -4.42 4.79 -20.45
C LEU A 11 -3.55 4.95 -21.68
N ASN A 12 -3.72 6.05 -22.42
CA ASN A 12 -2.89 6.38 -23.59
C ASN A 12 -1.40 6.56 -23.22
N LYS A 13 -1.09 7.01 -22.01
CA LYS A 13 0.29 7.09 -21.52
C LYS A 13 0.83 5.69 -21.23
N VAL A 14 0.04 4.83 -20.60
CA VAL A 14 0.41 3.43 -20.28
C VAL A 14 0.63 2.64 -21.58
N ASP A 15 -0.18 2.84 -22.59
CA ASP A 15 -0.06 2.13 -23.89
C ASP A 15 1.23 2.46 -24.65
N LYS A 16 1.86 3.59 -24.37
CA LYS A 16 3.18 3.95 -24.92
C LYS A 16 4.34 3.22 -24.24
N ILE A 17 4.11 2.60 -23.09
CA ILE A 17 5.15 1.85 -22.36
C ILE A 17 5.27 0.46 -23.00
N LYS A 18 6.48 0.14 -23.46
CA LYS A 18 6.79 -1.18 -24.04
C LYS A 18 6.51 -2.31 -23.05
N TYR A 19 5.86 -3.37 -23.52
CA TYR A 19 5.63 -4.57 -22.70
C TYR A 19 6.96 -5.27 -22.36
N LYS A 20 7.06 -5.78 -21.13
CA LYS A 20 8.22 -6.56 -20.67
C LYS A 20 8.18 -7.98 -21.25
N ASP A 21 7.02 -8.60 -21.24
CA ASP A 21 6.75 -9.97 -21.68
C ASP A 21 5.25 -10.16 -21.99
N ASP A 22 4.87 -11.37 -22.41
CA ASP A 22 3.48 -11.72 -22.73
C ASP A 22 2.56 -11.63 -21.51
N ARG A 23 3.05 -11.90 -20.31
CA ARG A 23 2.28 -11.76 -19.08
C ARG A 23 1.95 -10.30 -18.81
N ASP A 24 2.95 -9.42 -18.89
CA ASP A 24 2.76 -7.97 -18.72
C ASP A 24 1.74 -7.43 -19.72
N LYS A 25 1.84 -7.84 -20.98
CA LYS A 25 0.85 -7.48 -22.01
C LYS A 25 -0.55 -7.92 -21.60
N HIS A 26 -0.73 -9.20 -21.28
CA HIS A 26 -2.03 -9.75 -20.91
C HIS A 26 -2.61 -9.07 -19.66
N CYS A 27 -1.79 -8.83 -18.64
CA CYS A 27 -2.20 -8.14 -17.42
C CYS A 27 -2.68 -6.71 -17.72
N ARG A 28 -1.96 -5.95 -18.54
CA ARG A 28 -2.33 -4.57 -18.87
C ARG A 28 -3.63 -4.51 -19.68
N GLU A 29 -3.79 -5.38 -20.67
CA GLU A 29 -5.04 -5.43 -21.45
C GLU A 29 -6.24 -5.75 -20.57
N ALA A 30 -6.12 -6.75 -19.70
CA ALA A 30 -7.20 -7.10 -18.77
C ALA A 30 -7.47 -5.99 -17.73
N MET A 31 -6.43 -5.31 -17.23
CA MET A 31 -6.60 -4.20 -16.27
C MET A 31 -7.40 -3.03 -16.84
N LYS A 32 -7.35 -2.77 -18.15
CA LYS A 32 -8.16 -1.73 -18.79
C LYS A 32 -9.66 -1.94 -18.60
N GLU A 33 -10.10 -3.21 -18.62
CA GLU A 33 -11.51 -3.56 -18.42
C GLU A 33 -11.99 -3.31 -16.98
N PHE A 34 -11.09 -3.46 -16.00
CA PHE A 34 -11.42 -3.34 -14.58
C PHE A 34 -11.21 -1.93 -14.01
N LEU A 35 -10.40 -1.11 -14.66
CA LEU A 35 -10.00 0.18 -14.10
C LEU A 35 -11.16 1.15 -13.93
N LEU A 36 -11.99 1.34 -14.97
CA LEU A 36 -13.12 2.27 -14.92
C LEU A 36 -14.20 1.86 -13.91
N PRO A 37 -14.64 0.58 -13.84
CA PRO A 37 -15.53 0.13 -12.77
C PRO A 37 -14.95 0.37 -11.38
N THR A 38 -13.66 0.07 -11.16
CA THR A 38 -12.99 0.29 -9.87
C THR A 38 -12.99 1.76 -9.48
N ILE A 39 -12.63 2.67 -10.40
CA ILE A 39 -12.63 4.12 -10.14
C ILE A 39 -14.04 4.62 -9.76
N LYS A 40 -15.08 4.18 -10.46
CA LYS A 40 -16.46 4.56 -10.12
C LYS A 40 -16.85 4.12 -8.70
N LEU A 41 -16.40 2.94 -8.27
CA LEU A 41 -16.64 2.45 -6.91
C LEU A 41 -15.80 3.17 -5.87
N ILE A 42 -14.57 3.57 -6.19
CA ILE A 42 -13.75 4.44 -5.32
C ILE A 42 -14.46 5.77 -5.08
N ILE A 43 -14.99 6.42 -6.13
CA ILE A 43 -15.70 7.68 -6.01
C ILE A 43 -16.92 7.53 -5.09
N LYS A 44 -17.73 6.48 -5.29
CA LYS A 44 -18.88 6.20 -4.41
C LYS A 44 -18.47 5.99 -2.96
N ALA A 45 -17.38 5.27 -2.71
CA ALA A 45 -16.86 5.05 -1.37
C ALA A 45 -16.36 6.36 -0.72
N VAL A 46 -15.71 7.24 -1.50
CA VAL A 46 -15.30 8.57 -1.04
C VAL A 46 -16.52 9.41 -0.68
N GLU A 47 -17.55 9.45 -1.54
CA GLU A 47 -18.80 10.17 -1.28
C GLU A 47 -19.51 9.63 -0.02
N GLU A 48 -19.54 8.30 0.17
CA GLU A 48 -20.16 7.67 1.34
C GLU A 48 -19.40 7.98 2.64
N VAL A 49 -18.06 8.00 2.62
CA VAL A 49 -17.24 8.30 3.80
C VAL A 49 -17.26 9.79 4.14
N PHE A 50 -17.07 10.65 3.15
CA PHE A 50 -16.84 12.08 3.39
C PHE A 50 -18.09 12.94 3.24
N GLY A 51 -19.10 12.52 2.48
CA GLY A 51 -20.25 13.34 2.16
C GLY A 51 -19.82 14.60 1.41
N ASP A 52 -20.27 15.75 1.90
CA ASP A 52 -19.96 17.07 1.31
C ASP A 52 -18.64 17.69 1.84
N GLU A 53 -17.87 16.97 2.68
CA GLU A 53 -16.62 17.50 3.20
C GLU A 53 -15.58 17.64 2.07
N PRO A 54 -14.83 18.75 2.03
CA PRO A 54 -13.71 18.90 1.09
C PRO A 54 -12.64 17.85 1.35
N VAL A 55 -12.28 17.07 0.33
CA VAL A 55 -11.31 15.98 0.41
C VAL A 55 -9.99 16.38 -0.23
N GLN A 56 -8.89 16.09 0.45
CA GLN A 56 -7.53 16.19 -0.07
C GLN A 56 -6.96 14.79 -0.26
N CYS A 57 -6.20 14.57 -1.33
CA CYS A 57 -5.58 13.29 -1.66
C CYS A 57 -4.08 13.33 -1.42
N GLU A 58 -3.50 12.15 -1.16
CA GLU A 58 -2.05 11.92 -1.13
C GLU A 58 -1.31 12.87 -0.16
N ARG A 59 -1.83 13.02 1.05
CA ARG A 59 -1.27 13.95 2.04
C ARG A 59 -0.13 13.31 2.82
N TYR A 60 1.04 13.91 2.70
CA TYR A 60 2.22 13.50 3.46
C TYR A 60 2.03 13.72 4.97
N VAL A 61 2.50 12.77 5.77
CA VAL A 61 2.47 12.81 7.23
C VAL A 61 3.83 12.39 7.80
N ASP A 62 4.28 13.14 8.80
CA ASP A 62 5.52 12.90 9.55
C ASP A 62 5.16 12.70 11.03
N ILE A 63 5.17 11.45 11.47
CA ILE A 63 4.71 11.04 12.80
C ILE A 63 5.90 10.98 13.75
N LYS A 64 5.98 11.96 14.63
CA LYS A 64 6.99 12.03 15.70
C LYS A 64 6.45 11.38 16.96
N HIS A 65 7.24 10.51 17.55
CA HIS A 65 6.91 9.87 18.83
C HIS A 65 8.09 9.98 19.78
N LEU A 66 7.82 10.22 21.07
CA LEU A 66 8.86 10.47 22.09
C LEU A 66 9.87 9.32 22.19
N ASP A 67 9.41 8.09 21.96
CA ASP A 67 10.23 6.89 22.05
C ASP A 67 10.99 6.55 20.75
N LEU A 68 10.87 7.39 19.70
CA LEU A 68 11.50 7.17 18.42
C LEU A 68 12.44 8.34 18.09
N PHE A 69 13.68 8.01 17.71
CA PHE A 69 14.63 9.03 17.24
C PHE A 69 14.55 9.30 15.74
N ILE A 70 13.92 8.40 14.96
CA ILE A 70 13.58 8.61 13.57
C ILE A 70 12.05 8.64 13.44
N PRO A 71 11.47 9.66 12.79
CA PRO A 71 10.03 9.73 12.61
C PRO A 71 9.51 8.63 11.67
N ILE A 72 8.24 8.25 11.84
CA ILE A 72 7.55 7.40 10.87
C ILE A 72 6.92 8.31 9.83
N ILE A 73 7.27 8.11 8.57
CA ILE A 73 6.70 8.87 7.46
C ILE A 73 5.65 8.05 6.73
N GLY A 74 4.66 8.71 6.18
CA GLY A 74 3.59 8.08 5.43
C GLY A 74 2.85 9.04 4.51
N ARG A 75 1.86 8.50 3.81
CA ARG A 75 0.99 9.26 2.93
C ARG A 75 -0.44 8.77 3.11
N ILE A 76 -1.33 9.69 3.46
CA ILE A 76 -2.76 9.42 3.63
C ILE A 76 -3.41 9.49 2.26
N ASP A 77 -4.14 8.46 1.85
CA ASP A 77 -4.77 8.42 0.53
C ASP A 77 -5.83 9.53 0.39
N PHE A 78 -6.73 9.65 1.38
CA PHE A 78 -7.76 10.70 1.41
C PHE A 78 -7.94 11.25 2.81
N GLU A 79 -8.01 12.57 2.95
CA GLU A 79 -8.32 13.22 4.22
C GLU A 79 -9.27 14.42 4.05
N SER A 80 -10.14 14.64 5.05
CA SER A 80 -10.91 15.85 5.26
C SER A 80 -10.54 16.49 6.60
N ASN A 81 -11.29 17.50 7.03
CA ASN A 81 -11.07 18.09 8.36
C ASN A 81 -11.40 17.15 9.51
N THR A 82 -12.28 16.18 9.33
CA THR A 82 -12.78 15.29 10.40
C THR A 82 -12.44 13.83 10.19
N LYS A 83 -12.11 13.40 8.97
CA LYS A 83 -11.96 11.99 8.59
C LYS A 83 -10.68 11.75 7.80
N ILE A 84 -10.19 10.51 7.90
CA ILE A 84 -9.16 9.95 7.02
C ILE A 84 -9.67 8.64 6.43
N MET A 85 -9.24 8.32 5.23
CA MET A 85 -9.58 7.07 4.56
C MET A 85 -8.35 6.48 3.89
N GLU A 86 -8.06 5.24 4.22
CA GLU A 86 -7.03 4.41 3.58
C GLU A 86 -7.71 3.52 2.54
N LEU A 87 -7.28 3.62 1.29
CA LEU A 87 -7.83 2.87 0.17
C LEU A 87 -6.95 1.67 -0.18
N LYS A 88 -7.57 0.51 -0.30
CA LYS A 88 -6.92 -0.74 -0.71
C LYS A 88 -7.63 -1.31 -1.93
N SER A 89 -7.03 -1.14 -3.09
CA SER A 89 -7.52 -1.77 -4.32
C SER A 89 -7.20 -3.27 -4.32
N LEU A 90 -8.15 -4.06 -4.79
CA LEU A 90 -8.07 -5.50 -4.96
C LEU A 90 -8.11 -5.82 -6.46
N PRO A 91 -6.98 -5.66 -7.18
CA PRO A 91 -6.92 -5.96 -8.61
C PRO A 91 -7.15 -7.46 -8.83
N PRO A 92 -7.60 -7.86 -10.03
CA PRO A 92 -7.73 -9.27 -10.37
C PRO A 92 -6.39 -9.99 -10.28
N ASN A 93 -6.44 -11.27 -9.90
CA ASN A 93 -5.28 -12.16 -9.96
C ASN A 93 -5.12 -12.72 -11.38
N PHE A 94 -3.89 -12.72 -11.87
CA PHE A 94 -3.52 -13.30 -13.16
C PHE A 94 -2.71 -14.57 -12.93
N LYS A 95 -3.25 -15.72 -13.32
CA LYS A 95 -2.58 -17.03 -13.21
C LYS A 95 -2.39 -17.66 -14.57
N LYS A 96 -1.16 -18.10 -14.86
CA LYS A 96 -0.89 -18.91 -16.06
C LYS A 96 -1.54 -20.29 -15.88
N ASN A 97 -2.30 -20.73 -16.86
CA ASN A 97 -2.88 -22.06 -16.96
C ASN A 97 -2.52 -22.72 -18.32
N LYS A 98 -3.00 -23.92 -18.57
CA LYS A 98 -2.69 -24.65 -19.82
C LYS A 98 -3.20 -23.94 -21.09
N SER A 99 -4.23 -23.13 -20.98
CA SER A 99 -4.86 -22.38 -22.09
C SER A 99 -4.41 -20.92 -22.20
N GLY A 100 -3.45 -20.46 -21.37
CA GLY A 100 -2.96 -19.07 -21.35
C GLY A 100 -3.00 -18.47 -19.95
N TYR A 101 -3.42 -17.21 -19.82
CA TYR A 101 -3.56 -16.52 -18.53
C TYR A 101 -5.03 -16.44 -18.15
N GLY A 102 -5.37 -17.03 -17.01
CA GLY A 102 -6.69 -16.88 -16.40
C GLY A 102 -6.75 -15.65 -15.50
N VAL A 103 -7.91 -15.00 -15.48
CA VAL A 103 -8.22 -13.87 -14.59
C VAL A 103 -9.17 -14.36 -13.51
N SER A 104 -8.86 -14.09 -12.25
CA SER A 104 -9.75 -14.39 -11.13
C SER A 104 -9.81 -13.22 -10.17
N GLN A 105 -11.00 -12.94 -9.63
CA GLN A 105 -11.18 -11.88 -8.67
C GLN A 105 -10.61 -12.23 -7.31
N GLN A 106 -10.01 -11.25 -6.62
CA GLN A 106 -9.63 -11.41 -5.23
C GLN A 106 -10.87 -11.39 -4.34
N LYS A 107 -10.88 -12.23 -3.30
CA LYS A 107 -11.96 -12.24 -2.32
C LYS A 107 -11.92 -10.96 -1.49
N MET A 108 -13.08 -10.32 -1.34
CA MET A 108 -13.24 -9.15 -0.46
C MET A 108 -12.95 -9.54 1.00
N PRO A 109 -12.11 -8.80 1.73
CA PRO A 109 -11.83 -9.10 3.13
C PRO A 109 -13.09 -9.00 4.01
N GLU A 110 -13.19 -9.90 4.98
CA GLU A 110 -14.29 -9.90 5.97
C GLU A 110 -14.00 -8.94 7.14
N ARG A 111 -12.72 -8.59 7.34
CA ARG A 111 -12.22 -7.67 8.38
C ARG A 111 -11.03 -6.90 7.85
N ILE A 112 -10.67 -5.82 8.53
CA ILE A 112 -9.45 -5.06 8.21
C ILE A 112 -8.23 -5.96 8.43
N LYS A 113 -7.32 -5.99 7.44
CA LYS A 113 -6.04 -6.70 7.59
C LYS A 113 -5.17 -5.98 8.62
N PRO A 114 -4.41 -6.72 9.46
CA PRO A 114 -3.59 -6.12 10.52
C PRO A 114 -2.64 -5.03 10.04
N GLU A 115 -1.98 -5.23 8.90
CA GLU A 115 -1.05 -4.27 8.32
C GLU A 115 -1.74 -2.96 7.89
N HIS A 116 -2.96 -3.03 7.34
CA HIS A 116 -3.73 -1.85 6.96
C HIS A 116 -4.28 -1.11 8.20
N LEU A 117 -4.69 -1.87 9.23
CA LEU A 117 -5.11 -1.28 10.49
C LEU A 117 -3.95 -0.55 11.19
N GLN A 118 -2.73 -1.11 11.16
CA GLN A 118 -1.53 -0.48 11.71
C GLN A 118 -1.22 0.84 11.00
N GLN A 119 -1.23 0.85 9.67
CA GLN A 119 -1.02 2.05 8.86
C GLN A 119 -2.07 3.12 9.19
N THR A 120 -3.35 2.75 9.15
CA THR A 120 -4.45 3.67 9.43
C THR A 120 -4.41 4.21 10.86
N SER A 121 -3.99 3.40 11.85
CA SER A 121 -3.88 3.81 13.25
C SER A 121 -2.86 4.93 13.48
N LEU A 122 -1.74 4.89 12.75
CA LEU A 122 -0.72 5.94 12.78
C LEU A 122 -1.32 7.27 12.31
N TYR A 123 -2.02 7.25 11.18
CA TYR A 123 -2.63 8.45 10.60
C TYR A 123 -3.75 9.01 11.46
N ALA A 124 -4.63 8.13 11.97
CA ALA A 124 -5.72 8.51 12.87
C ALA A 124 -5.20 9.19 14.14
N ARG A 125 -4.12 8.65 14.72
CA ARG A 125 -3.50 9.21 15.93
C ARG A 125 -2.87 10.57 15.66
N GLU A 126 -2.10 10.70 14.59
CA GLU A 126 -1.42 11.94 14.21
C GLU A 126 -2.40 13.06 13.89
N LYS A 127 -3.47 12.75 13.17
CA LYS A 127 -4.47 13.73 12.75
C LYS A 127 -5.57 13.98 13.76
N GLY A 128 -5.77 13.08 14.74
CA GLY A 128 -6.88 13.16 15.69
C GLY A 128 -8.25 13.06 15.00
N ARG A 129 -8.37 12.28 13.94
CA ARG A 129 -9.57 12.19 13.08
C ARG A 129 -10.16 10.78 13.07
N GLU A 130 -11.44 10.70 12.68
CA GLU A 130 -12.06 9.40 12.40
C GLU A 130 -11.37 8.69 11.26
N ALA A 131 -11.20 7.38 11.38
CA ALA A 131 -10.47 6.59 10.41
C ALA A 131 -11.35 5.55 9.74
N TYR A 132 -11.13 5.38 8.43
CA TYR A 132 -11.80 4.41 7.60
C TYR A 132 -10.79 3.64 6.77
N VAL A 133 -11.03 2.33 6.58
CA VAL A 133 -10.30 1.49 5.63
C VAL A 133 -11.28 0.99 4.60
N VAL A 134 -11.01 1.27 3.33
CA VAL A 134 -11.89 0.89 2.22
C VAL A 134 -11.17 -0.09 1.31
N TYR A 135 -11.78 -1.24 1.11
CA TYR A 135 -11.35 -2.19 0.10
C TYR A 135 -12.25 -2.05 -1.13
N VAL A 136 -11.63 -1.95 -2.30
CA VAL A 136 -12.35 -1.81 -3.57
C VAL A 136 -11.87 -2.84 -4.57
N SER A 137 -12.78 -3.59 -5.15
CA SER A 137 -12.58 -4.46 -6.31
C SER A 137 -13.32 -3.89 -7.53
N PRO A 138 -13.18 -4.44 -8.73
CA PRO A 138 -13.95 -4.00 -9.89
C PRO A 138 -15.48 -4.12 -9.74
N ASN A 139 -15.96 -4.99 -8.83
CA ASN A 139 -17.38 -5.32 -8.71
C ASN A 139 -18.04 -4.78 -7.44
N GLU A 140 -17.26 -4.55 -6.38
CA GLU A 140 -17.79 -4.16 -5.08
C GLU A 140 -16.77 -3.39 -4.26
N TYR A 141 -17.24 -2.66 -3.25
CA TYR A 141 -16.39 -2.08 -2.22
C TYR A 141 -16.94 -2.37 -0.83
N LYS A 142 -16.09 -2.27 0.18
CA LYS A 142 -16.45 -2.45 1.57
C LYS A 142 -15.74 -1.44 2.45
N ILE A 143 -16.52 -0.71 3.25
CA ILE A 143 -16.03 0.32 4.16
C ILE A 143 -15.97 -0.28 5.56
N PHE A 144 -14.84 -0.11 6.23
CA PHE A 144 -14.64 -0.47 7.63
C PHE A 144 -14.30 0.78 8.43
N LYS A 145 -15.00 0.93 9.57
CA LYS A 145 -14.68 1.95 10.59
C LYS A 145 -14.12 1.23 11.82
N PRO A 146 -12.79 1.20 12.01
CA PRO A 146 -12.20 0.58 13.18
C PRO A 146 -12.61 1.34 14.47
N SER A 147 -12.80 0.61 15.54
CA SER A 147 -13.03 1.19 16.85
C SER A 147 -11.77 1.87 17.40
N GLN A 148 -11.94 2.82 18.32
CA GLN A 148 -10.80 3.47 18.98
C GLN A 148 -9.89 2.48 19.73
N LYS A 149 -10.47 1.39 20.27
CA LYS A 149 -9.72 0.31 20.92
C LYS A 149 -8.80 -0.42 19.92
N GLU A 150 -9.31 -0.74 18.75
CA GLU A 150 -8.53 -1.38 17.68
C GLU A 150 -7.41 -0.46 17.18
N LEU A 151 -7.72 0.82 16.94
CA LEU A 151 -6.73 1.82 16.53
C LEU A 151 -5.62 1.97 17.58
N ASN A 152 -5.95 2.07 18.86
CA ASN A 152 -4.95 2.21 19.91
C ASN A 152 -4.06 0.97 20.02
N ALA A 153 -4.62 -0.23 19.94
CA ALA A 153 -3.85 -1.47 19.97
C ALA A 153 -2.91 -1.59 18.76
N ALA A 154 -3.40 -1.24 17.57
CA ALA A 154 -2.61 -1.26 16.34
C ALA A 154 -1.48 -0.21 16.35
N PHE A 155 -1.77 1.01 16.85
CA PHE A 155 -0.78 2.06 17.02
C PHE A 155 0.35 1.63 17.95
N ASN A 156 0.03 1.13 19.15
CA ASN A 156 1.04 0.67 20.11
C ASN A 156 1.92 -0.44 19.52
N ASN A 157 1.32 -1.38 18.80
CA ASN A 157 2.06 -2.44 18.11
C ASN A 157 3.03 -1.88 17.06
N MET A 158 2.60 -0.84 16.32
CA MET A 158 3.45 -0.19 15.31
C MET A 158 4.63 0.57 15.94
N ILE A 159 4.40 1.28 17.05
CA ILE A 159 5.45 1.95 17.80
C ILE A 159 6.48 0.93 18.34
N GLU A 160 6.02 -0.17 18.90
CA GLU A 160 6.93 -1.22 19.38
C GLU A 160 7.76 -1.85 18.23
N LYS A 161 7.18 -2.05 17.05
CA LYS A 161 7.93 -2.48 15.86
C LYS A 161 8.98 -1.45 15.44
N ALA A 162 8.59 -0.17 15.41
CA ALA A 162 9.50 0.92 15.05
C ALA A 162 10.66 1.03 16.04
N LYS A 163 10.41 0.91 17.35
CA LYS A 163 11.45 0.86 18.41
C LYS A 163 12.45 -0.26 18.15
N ARG A 164 11.97 -1.47 17.85
CA ARG A 164 12.85 -2.62 17.58
C ARG A 164 13.76 -2.36 16.38
N ILE A 165 13.24 -1.78 15.31
CA ILE A 165 14.01 -1.43 14.11
C ILE A 165 15.07 -0.37 14.47
N GLN A 166 14.67 0.69 15.19
CA GLN A 166 15.59 1.76 15.58
C GLN A 166 16.67 1.28 16.57
N ASN A 167 16.33 0.42 17.51
CA ASN A 167 17.32 -0.21 18.38
C ASN A 167 18.33 -1.05 17.59
N LEU A 168 17.87 -1.75 16.54
CA LEU A 168 18.76 -2.49 15.65
C LEU A 168 19.70 -1.56 14.88
N LEU A 169 19.20 -0.41 14.40
CA LEU A 169 20.02 0.62 13.76
C LEU A 169 21.08 1.17 14.73
N ASP A 170 20.72 1.41 15.98
CA ASP A 170 21.62 1.90 17.03
C ASP A 170 22.70 0.87 17.35
N ILE A 171 22.33 -0.37 17.65
CA ILE A 171 23.26 -1.48 17.95
C ILE A 171 24.24 -1.73 16.80
N SER A 172 23.76 -1.64 15.56
CA SER A 172 24.58 -1.85 14.37
C SER A 172 25.43 -0.64 13.99
N ASN A 173 25.19 0.52 14.63
CA ASN A 173 25.76 1.80 14.22
C ASN A 173 25.57 2.10 12.72
N GLY A 174 24.43 1.64 12.16
CA GLY A 174 24.10 1.76 10.74
C GLY A 174 24.87 0.80 9.81
N ASP A 175 25.65 -0.13 10.35
CA ASP A 175 26.34 -1.14 9.52
C ASP A 175 25.34 -2.24 9.08
N GLY A 176 25.05 -2.29 7.79
CA GLY A 176 24.12 -3.26 7.20
C GLY A 176 24.55 -4.72 7.39
N ARG A 177 25.86 -5.01 7.50
CA ARG A 177 26.36 -6.37 7.75
C ARG A 177 26.06 -6.84 9.19
N VAL A 178 26.14 -5.92 10.14
CA VAL A 178 25.74 -6.19 11.52
C VAL A 178 24.23 -6.37 11.59
N MET A 179 23.46 -5.49 10.95
CA MET A 179 21.99 -5.60 10.88
C MET A 179 21.54 -6.93 10.28
N ALA A 180 22.20 -7.39 9.22
CA ALA A 180 21.87 -8.64 8.52
C ALA A 180 21.95 -9.90 9.43
N GLN A 181 22.68 -9.84 10.55
CA GLN A 181 22.77 -10.95 11.50
C GLN A 181 21.50 -11.10 12.36
N TYR A 182 20.67 -10.04 12.42
CA TYR A 182 19.47 -9.98 13.28
C TYR A 182 18.16 -9.99 12.51
N VAL A 183 18.21 -9.96 11.17
CA VAL A 183 17.02 -9.97 10.31
C VAL A 183 17.05 -11.17 9.38
N GLU A 184 15.87 -11.64 9.00
CA GLU A 184 15.75 -12.74 8.06
C GLU A 184 16.34 -12.36 6.69
N GLN A 185 17.02 -13.32 6.07
CA GLN A 185 17.60 -13.16 4.76
C GLN A 185 16.51 -12.89 3.71
N PRO A 186 16.62 -11.80 2.92
CA PRO A 186 15.61 -11.46 1.94
C PRO A 186 15.67 -12.38 0.72
N ASP A 187 14.51 -12.77 0.20
CA ASP A 187 14.38 -13.28 -1.17
C ASP A 187 14.44 -12.10 -2.15
N LEU A 188 15.62 -11.82 -2.69
CA LEU A 188 15.85 -10.69 -3.60
C LEU A 188 15.17 -10.84 -4.97
N ASP A 189 14.63 -12.01 -5.28
CA ASP A 189 13.86 -12.24 -6.50
C ASP A 189 12.36 -12.03 -6.29
N HIS A 190 11.93 -11.86 -5.01
CA HIS A 190 10.57 -11.49 -4.70
C HIS A 190 10.22 -10.11 -5.30
N TRP A 191 9.00 -9.96 -5.77
CA TRP A 191 8.49 -8.75 -6.43
C TRP A 191 8.73 -7.45 -5.63
N TYR A 192 8.71 -7.53 -4.29
CA TYR A 192 8.97 -6.41 -3.38
C TYR A 192 10.33 -5.74 -3.62
N TYR A 193 11.31 -6.51 -4.13
CA TYR A 193 12.65 -6.02 -4.43
C TYR A 193 12.87 -5.76 -5.93
N SER A 194 11.79 -5.72 -6.73
CA SER A 194 11.86 -5.53 -8.19
C SER A 194 12.52 -4.20 -8.59
N ASP A 195 12.31 -3.17 -7.76
CA ASP A 195 12.80 -1.81 -8.05
C ASP A 195 14.25 -1.58 -7.62
N LEU A 196 14.87 -2.55 -6.96
CA LEU A 196 16.29 -2.47 -6.65
C LEU A 196 17.13 -2.54 -7.93
N THR A 197 18.04 -1.58 -8.06
CA THR A 197 19.05 -1.58 -9.12
C THR A 197 19.97 -2.79 -9.00
N THR A 198 20.62 -3.18 -10.10
CA THR A 198 21.62 -4.25 -10.10
C THR A 198 22.71 -4.05 -9.06
N LYS A 199 23.14 -2.78 -8.87
CA LYS A 199 24.14 -2.40 -7.85
C LYS A 199 23.63 -2.65 -6.42
N GLN A 200 22.37 -2.30 -6.16
CA GLN A 200 21.75 -2.51 -4.84
C GLN A 200 21.53 -4.00 -4.57
N LYS A 201 21.09 -4.79 -5.58
CA LYS A 201 20.95 -6.25 -5.45
C LYS A 201 22.30 -6.92 -5.20
N LYS A 202 23.36 -6.47 -5.88
CA LYS A 202 24.74 -6.97 -5.65
C LYS A 202 25.18 -6.69 -4.22
N LEU A 203 25.01 -5.45 -3.74
CA LEU A 203 25.35 -5.07 -2.37
C LEU A 203 24.55 -5.88 -1.34
N ALA A 204 23.25 -6.08 -1.57
CA ALA A 204 22.43 -6.91 -0.70
C ALA A 204 22.94 -8.35 -0.63
N ARG A 205 23.30 -8.98 -1.78
CA ARG A 205 23.91 -10.32 -1.79
C ARG A 205 25.21 -10.36 -0.97
N GLU A 206 26.06 -9.37 -1.11
CA GLU A 206 27.31 -9.26 -0.32
C GLU A 206 27.02 -9.13 1.18
N ILE A 207 26.04 -8.31 1.58
CA ILE A 207 25.67 -8.10 2.98
C ILE A 207 25.14 -9.37 3.63
N TRP A 208 24.23 -10.09 2.94
CA TRP A 208 23.60 -11.32 3.45
C TRP A 208 24.35 -12.61 3.08
N ASN A 209 25.50 -12.51 2.41
CA ASN A 209 26.28 -13.65 1.93
C ASN A 209 25.44 -14.64 1.07
N ILE A 210 24.62 -14.09 0.15
CA ILE A 210 23.78 -14.84 -0.77
C ILE A 210 24.60 -15.13 -2.05
N HIS A 211 24.78 -16.40 -2.34
CA HIS A 211 25.53 -16.88 -3.53
C HIS A 211 24.63 -17.13 -4.74
#